data_94c379bebd00a9578dc65066860bd346
#
_entry.id   94c379bebd00a9578dc65066860bd346
#
_cell.length_a   1.000
_cell.length_b   1.000
_cell.length_c   1.000
_cell.angle_alpha   90.00
_cell.angle_beta   90.00
_cell.angle_gamma   90.00
#
_symmetry.space_group_name_H-M   'P 1'
#
loop_
_entity.id
_entity.type
_entity.pdbx_description
1 polymer ?
#
loop_
_entity_poly.entity_id
_entity_poly.type
_entity_poly.pdbx_seq_one_letter_code
_entity_poly.pdbx_strand_id
1 'polypeptide(L)'
;KLIGNQKRLEILLLLEHRELNVGEMTDMLGLRQANLSQHLTLLRAQHLVEVRKKGRESFYTLADDSIAVAIRTIHDFLRKTHRIDAPFDSNSLFPIVTDPVCGMRFSASKAFSHIDKNGKLYHFCASGCESAFKASVKLTNKEHFAQTVHA
;
A
#
# COMPACT_ATOMS: atom_id res chain seq x y z
N LYS A 1 15.38 -14.24 -17.67
CA LYS A 1 16.00 -13.20 -16.81
C LYS A 1 14.98 -12.25 -16.13
N LEU A 2 13.68 -12.39 -16.38
CA LEU A 2 12.67 -11.47 -15.89
C LEU A 2 12.43 -11.62 -14.37
N ILE A 3 12.25 -12.83 -13.90
CA ILE A 3 11.96 -13.20 -12.49
C ILE A 3 13.24 -13.16 -11.61
N GLY A 4 14.43 -13.18 -12.20
CA GLY A 4 15.70 -13.16 -11.49
C GLY A 4 16.14 -11.79 -10.96
N ASN A 5 15.24 -10.82 -10.81
CA ASN A 5 15.54 -9.51 -10.26
C ASN A 5 14.60 -9.20 -9.12
N GLN A 6 15.13 -9.06 -7.93
CA GLN A 6 14.38 -8.82 -6.70
C GLN A 6 13.44 -7.61 -6.81
N LYS A 7 13.90 -6.48 -7.37
CA LYS A 7 13.08 -5.27 -7.48
C LYS A 7 11.88 -5.44 -8.40
N ARG A 8 11.99 -6.26 -9.46
CA ARG A 8 10.83 -6.56 -10.30
C ARG A 8 9.81 -7.44 -9.58
N LEU A 9 10.25 -8.40 -8.78
CA LEU A 9 9.35 -9.19 -7.95
C LEU A 9 8.64 -8.29 -6.91
N GLU A 10 9.38 -7.40 -6.23
CA GLU A 10 8.80 -6.44 -5.28
C GLU A 10 7.73 -5.55 -5.96
N ILE A 11 7.97 -5.08 -7.19
CA ILE A 11 7.00 -4.29 -7.96
C ILE A 11 5.74 -5.10 -8.26
N LEU A 12 5.88 -6.33 -8.76
CA LEU A 12 4.73 -7.17 -9.08
C LEU A 12 3.88 -7.46 -7.84
N LEU A 13 4.51 -7.76 -6.73
CA LEU A 13 3.82 -8.02 -5.47
C LEU A 13 3.18 -6.76 -4.88
N LEU A 14 3.83 -5.61 -5.03
CA LEU A 14 3.27 -4.33 -4.63
C LEU A 14 1.98 -4.00 -5.38
N LEU A 15 1.89 -4.40 -6.64
CA LEU A 15 0.72 -4.16 -7.50
C LEU A 15 -0.41 -5.17 -7.30
N GLU A 16 -0.23 -6.21 -6.48
CA GLU A 16 -1.28 -7.18 -6.21
C GLU A 16 -2.53 -6.50 -5.63
N HIS A 17 -3.68 -6.67 -6.31
CA HIS A 17 -4.97 -6.04 -5.98
C HIS A 17 -4.91 -4.51 -5.84
N ARG A 18 -3.94 -3.85 -6.51
CA ARG A 18 -3.70 -2.41 -6.37
C ARG A 18 -3.48 -1.75 -7.73
N GLU A 19 -3.97 -0.52 -7.83
CA GLU A 19 -3.66 0.39 -8.92
C GLU A 19 -2.85 1.55 -8.34
N LEU A 20 -1.57 1.69 -8.76
CA LEU A 20 -0.64 2.66 -8.19
C LEU A 20 0.00 3.51 -9.29
N ASN A 21 0.23 4.80 -9.00
CA ASN A 21 1.03 5.66 -9.85
C ASN A 21 2.53 5.53 -9.54
N VAL A 22 3.37 6.12 -10.39
CA VAL A 22 4.83 6.03 -10.25
C VAL A 22 5.33 6.69 -8.96
N GLY A 23 4.70 7.80 -8.53
CA GLY A 23 5.04 8.48 -7.28
C GLY A 23 4.80 7.58 -6.06
N GLU A 24 3.59 7.00 -5.94
CA GLU A 24 3.26 6.05 -4.88
C GLU A 24 4.25 4.88 -4.83
N MET A 25 4.57 4.31 -5.99
CA MET A 25 5.52 3.18 -6.05
C MET A 25 6.95 3.60 -5.68
N THR A 26 7.43 4.78 -6.08
CA THR A 26 8.77 5.27 -5.69
C THR A 26 8.89 5.44 -4.18
N ASP A 27 7.86 6.01 -3.57
CA ASP A 27 7.82 6.22 -2.12
C ASP A 27 7.81 4.90 -1.34
N MET A 28 7.04 3.93 -1.82
CA MET A 28 6.88 2.64 -1.16
C MET A 28 8.11 1.75 -1.29
N LEU A 29 8.73 1.74 -2.49
CA LEU A 29 9.88 0.88 -2.78
C LEU A 29 11.22 1.53 -2.44
N GLY A 30 11.25 2.81 -2.12
CA GLY A 30 12.48 3.57 -1.92
C GLY A 30 13.36 3.64 -3.18
N LEU A 31 12.77 3.53 -4.36
CA LEU A 31 13.47 3.57 -5.64
C LEU A 31 13.49 4.99 -6.22
N ARG A 32 14.53 5.32 -6.97
CA ARG A 32 14.53 6.51 -7.81
C ARG A 32 13.56 6.29 -9.00
N GLN A 33 12.82 7.33 -9.37
CA GLN A 33 11.83 7.28 -10.44
C GLN A 33 12.40 6.72 -11.76
N ALA A 34 13.63 7.09 -12.13
CA ALA A 34 14.28 6.58 -13.35
C ALA A 34 14.45 5.05 -13.31
N ASN A 35 14.90 4.51 -12.18
CA ASN A 35 15.08 3.07 -12.01
C ASN A 35 13.74 2.32 -12.05
N LEU A 36 12.73 2.86 -11.35
CA LEU A 36 11.38 2.28 -11.36
C LEU A 36 10.81 2.27 -12.79
N SER A 37 10.96 3.37 -13.54
CA SER A 37 10.49 3.47 -14.92
C SER A 37 11.13 2.43 -15.85
N GLN A 38 12.42 2.12 -15.67
CA GLN A 38 13.10 1.05 -16.42
C GLN A 38 12.50 -0.32 -16.10
N HIS A 39 12.24 -0.62 -14.83
CA HIS A 39 11.60 -1.87 -14.43
C HIS A 39 10.19 -1.98 -14.99
N LEU A 40 9.38 -0.92 -14.88
CA LEU A 40 8.01 -0.90 -15.41
C LEU A 40 7.97 -1.06 -16.93
N THR A 41 8.91 -0.46 -17.67
CA THR A 41 9.04 -0.65 -19.12
C THR A 41 9.27 -2.11 -19.47
N LEU A 42 10.18 -2.79 -18.75
CA LEU A 42 10.46 -4.21 -18.98
C LEU A 42 9.26 -5.10 -18.61
N LEU A 43 8.60 -4.82 -17.49
CA LEU A 43 7.42 -5.58 -17.04
C LEU A 43 6.24 -5.41 -18.01
N ARG A 44 6.05 -4.20 -18.54
CA ARG A 44 5.03 -3.90 -19.55
C ARG A 44 5.34 -4.60 -20.88
N ALA A 45 6.59 -4.58 -21.33
CA ALA A 45 7.01 -5.27 -22.56
C ALA A 45 6.80 -6.80 -22.50
N GLN A 46 6.69 -7.35 -21.30
CA GLN A 46 6.39 -8.77 -21.04
C GLN A 46 4.92 -9.01 -20.64
N HIS A 47 4.06 -8.01 -20.79
CA HIS A 47 2.64 -8.09 -20.45
C HIS A 47 2.34 -8.54 -19.01
N LEU A 48 3.24 -8.23 -18.07
CA LEU A 48 3.04 -8.54 -16.64
C LEU A 48 2.34 -7.41 -15.89
N VAL A 49 2.41 -6.20 -16.42
CA VAL A 49 1.71 -5.03 -15.88
C VAL A 49 0.98 -4.29 -16.99
N GLU A 50 -0.16 -3.72 -16.66
CA GLU A 50 -0.92 -2.81 -17.50
C GLU A 50 -0.75 -1.37 -17.02
N VAL A 51 -1.00 -0.43 -17.90
CA VAL A 51 -0.95 1.00 -17.61
C VAL A 51 -2.21 1.69 -18.08
N ARG A 52 -2.82 2.47 -17.20
CA ARG A 52 -3.96 3.33 -17.50
C ARG A 52 -3.62 4.79 -17.20
N LYS A 53 -3.89 5.67 -18.15
CA LYS A 53 -3.71 7.12 -17.94
C LYS A 53 -4.97 7.71 -17.28
N LYS A 54 -4.77 8.51 -16.22
CA LYS A 54 -5.79 9.34 -15.59
C LYS A 54 -5.24 10.76 -15.52
N GLY A 55 -5.68 11.63 -16.43
CA GLY A 55 -5.13 12.98 -16.56
C GLY A 55 -3.65 12.95 -16.94
N ARG A 56 -2.80 13.54 -16.12
CA ARG A 56 -1.34 13.59 -16.32
C ARG A 56 -0.60 12.41 -15.70
N GLU A 57 -1.27 11.57 -14.95
CA GLU A 57 -0.67 10.45 -14.23
C GLU A 57 -0.89 9.13 -14.97
N SER A 58 0.06 8.23 -14.79
CA SER A 58 0.00 6.85 -15.28
C SER A 58 -0.11 5.91 -14.09
N PHE A 59 -1.18 5.13 -14.05
CA PHE A 59 -1.46 4.13 -13.03
C PHE A 59 -1.16 2.75 -13.57
N TYR A 60 -0.55 1.92 -12.76
CA TYR A 60 -0.12 0.57 -13.10
C TYR A 60 -0.88 -0.44 -12.24
N THR A 61 -1.25 -1.57 -12.87
CA THR A 61 -1.87 -2.74 -12.24
C THR A 61 -1.12 -3.99 -12.69
N LEU A 62 -1.33 -5.12 -12.01
CA LEU A 62 -0.98 -6.41 -12.60
C LEU A 62 -1.86 -6.65 -13.84
N ALA A 63 -1.31 -7.31 -14.85
CA ALA A 63 -2.09 -7.75 -16.01
C ALA A 63 -3.05 -8.90 -15.64
N ASP A 64 -2.67 -9.72 -14.65
CA ASP A 64 -3.47 -10.82 -14.13
C ASP A 64 -3.02 -11.17 -12.70
N ASP A 65 -3.97 -11.42 -11.80
CA ASP A 65 -3.69 -11.76 -10.41
C ASP A 65 -2.95 -13.10 -10.24
N SER A 66 -3.03 -14.00 -11.23
CA SER A 66 -2.28 -15.25 -11.23
C SER A 66 -0.76 -15.07 -11.15
N ILE A 67 -0.26 -13.90 -11.57
CA ILE A 67 1.16 -13.53 -11.46
C ILE A 67 1.59 -13.49 -9.99
N ALA A 68 0.80 -12.85 -9.14
CA ALA A 68 1.07 -12.78 -7.70
C ALA A 68 0.92 -14.15 -7.04
N VAL A 69 -0.08 -14.93 -7.44
CA VAL A 69 -0.29 -16.31 -6.98
C VAL A 69 0.92 -17.18 -7.30
N ALA A 70 1.44 -17.11 -8.52
CA ALA A 70 2.63 -17.87 -8.94
C ALA A 70 3.87 -17.49 -8.11
N ILE A 71 4.10 -16.20 -7.88
CA ILE A 71 5.22 -15.72 -7.07
C ILE A 71 5.11 -16.25 -5.63
N ARG A 72 3.93 -16.17 -5.02
CA ARG A 72 3.69 -16.71 -3.67
C ARG A 72 3.88 -18.21 -3.60
N THR A 73 3.39 -18.95 -4.57
CA THR A 73 3.56 -20.40 -4.63
C THR A 73 5.04 -20.81 -4.63
N ILE A 74 5.86 -20.09 -5.42
CA ILE A 74 7.32 -20.31 -5.43
C ILE A 74 7.92 -19.97 -4.06
N HIS A 75 7.54 -18.84 -3.48
CA HIS A 75 8.00 -18.43 -2.16
C HIS A 75 7.66 -19.47 -1.09
N ASP A 76 6.41 -19.95 -1.05
CA ASP A 76 5.96 -20.94 -0.09
C ASP A 76 6.69 -22.27 -0.25
N PHE A 77 7.00 -22.68 -1.49
CA PHE A 77 7.85 -23.84 -1.75
C PHE A 77 9.25 -23.65 -1.16
N LEU A 78 9.88 -22.49 -1.40
CA LEU A 78 11.22 -22.20 -0.89
C LEU A 78 11.23 -22.16 0.65
N ARG A 79 10.18 -21.64 1.28
CA ARG A 79 10.01 -21.65 2.73
C ARG A 79 9.86 -23.07 3.30
N LYS A 80 9.02 -23.91 2.69
CA LYS A 80 8.84 -25.30 3.09
C LYS A 80 10.15 -26.10 3.01
N THR A 81 11.04 -25.75 2.11
CA THR A 81 12.37 -26.38 1.96
C THR A 81 13.45 -25.73 2.82
N HIS A 82 13.06 -24.89 3.81
CA HIS A 82 13.98 -24.15 4.70
C HIS A 82 15.05 -23.32 4.00
N ARG A 83 14.75 -22.83 2.79
CA ARG A 83 15.65 -21.95 2.03
C ARG A 83 15.43 -20.47 2.32
N ILE A 84 14.29 -20.13 2.91
CA ILE A 84 13.95 -18.78 3.37
C ILE A 84 13.06 -18.89 4.62
N ASP A 85 13.31 -18.04 5.63
CA ASP A 85 12.62 -18.11 6.94
C ASP A 85 11.47 -17.10 7.09
N ALA A 86 11.40 -16.09 6.22
CA ALA A 86 10.41 -15.02 6.34
C ALA A 86 9.05 -15.41 5.74
N PRO A 87 7.91 -15.19 6.44
CA PRO A 87 6.60 -15.28 5.83
C PRO A 87 6.44 -14.18 4.79
N PHE A 88 5.81 -14.52 3.67
CA PHE A 88 5.51 -13.58 2.61
C PHE A 88 4.07 -13.08 2.73
N ASP A 89 3.93 -11.80 3.07
CA ASP A 89 2.66 -11.07 2.97
C ASP A 89 2.93 -9.72 2.29
N SER A 90 2.38 -9.55 1.10
CA SER A 90 2.51 -8.31 0.34
C SER A 90 1.94 -7.10 1.09
N ASN A 91 0.91 -7.29 1.91
CA ASN A 91 0.32 -6.23 2.72
C ASN A 91 1.21 -5.83 3.89
N SER A 92 1.95 -6.79 4.49
CA SER A 92 2.89 -6.49 5.59
C SER A 92 4.16 -5.82 5.07
N LEU A 93 4.61 -6.16 3.85
CA LEU A 93 5.79 -5.54 3.24
C LEU A 93 5.52 -4.11 2.79
N PHE A 94 4.32 -3.84 2.25
CA PHE A 94 3.96 -2.55 1.67
C PHE A 94 2.55 -2.13 2.10
N PRO A 95 2.31 -1.88 3.41
CA PRO A 95 0.99 -1.48 3.87
C PRO A 95 0.64 -0.11 3.32
N ILE A 96 -0.32 -0.07 2.37
CA ILE A 96 -0.93 1.19 1.94
C ILE A 96 -2.08 1.49 2.91
N VAL A 97 -2.05 2.67 3.44
CA VAL A 97 -3.09 3.22 4.32
C VAL A 97 -3.77 4.41 3.67
N THR A 98 -4.99 4.67 4.07
CA THR A 98 -5.74 5.85 3.63
C THR A 98 -5.96 6.75 4.82
N ASP A 99 -5.61 8.02 4.68
CA ASP A 99 -5.92 9.05 5.68
C ASP A 99 -7.44 9.19 5.79
N PRO A 100 -8.03 9.01 6.99
CA PRO A 100 -9.48 9.02 7.16
C PRO A 100 -10.11 10.42 7.00
N VAL A 101 -9.30 11.47 6.96
CA VAL A 101 -9.74 12.87 6.86
C VAL A 101 -9.70 13.37 5.43
N CYS A 102 -8.59 13.22 4.74
CA CYS A 102 -8.42 13.76 3.39
C CYS A 102 -8.49 12.71 2.28
N GLY A 103 -8.54 11.41 2.64
CA GLY A 103 -8.61 10.32 1.66
C GLY A 103 -7.29 10.03 0.93
N MET A 104 -6.18 10.71 1.29
CA MET A 104 -4.88 10.46 0.69
C MET A 104 -4.40 9.04 0.98
N ARG A 105 -3.92 8.36 -0.06
CA ARG A 105 -3.32 7.04 0.04
C ARG A 105 -1.80 7.17 0.08
N PHE A 106 -1.16 6.49 1.03
CA PHE A 106 0.29 6.54 1.21
C PHE A 106 0.79 5.28 1.94
N SER A 107 2.11 5.06 1.92
CA SER A 107 2.71 3.97 2.70
C SER A 107 2.60 4.26 4.20
N ALA A 108 2.22 3.26 5.00
CA ALA A 108 2.15 3.39 6.46
C ALA A 108 3.48 3.85 7.08
N SER A 109 4.62 3.48 6.46
CA SER A 109 5.96 3.93 6.87
C SER A 109 6.20 5.42 6.66
N LYS A 110 5.37 6.10 5.86
CA LYS A 110 5.41 7.54 5.58
C LYS A 110 4.34 8.31 6.33
N ALA A 111 3.61 7.67 7.22
CA ALA A 111 2.62 8.35 8.04
C ALA A 111 3.30 9.41 8.92
N PHE A 112 2.70 10.62 8.95
CA PHE A 112 3.10 11.66 9.89
C PHE A 112 2.87 11.20 11.33
N SER A 113 1.71 10.56 11.59
CA SER A 113 1.34 9.99 12.87
C SER A 113 0.31 8.89 12.70
N HIS A 114 0.06 8.16 13.79
CA HIS A 114 -1.02 7.18 13.87
C HIS A 114 -1.74 7.26 15.21
N ILE A 115 -3.02 6.87 15.22
CA ILE A 115 -3.86 6.81 16.44
C ILE A 115 -4.51 5.43 16.47
N ASP A 116 -4.36 4.71 17.58
CA ASP A 116 -5.18 3.53 17.86
C ASP A 116 -6.48 3.97 18.54
N LYS A 117 -7.60 3.56 17.98
CA LYS A 117 -8.91 3.77 18.58
C LYS A 117 -9.70 2.47 18.50
N ASN A 118 -10.00 1.90 19.67
CA ASN A 118 -10.74 0.65 19.80
C ASN A 118 -10.11 -0.53 19.02
N GLY A 119 -8.78 -0.64 19.05
CA GLY A 119 -8.04 -1.69 18.31
C GLY A 119 -7.94 -1.46 16.81
N LYS A 120 -8.38 -0.30 16.32
CA LYS A 120 -8.24 0.11 14.92
C LYS A 120 -7.20 1.23 14.79
N LEU A 121 -6.16 0.97 13.99
CA LEU A 121 -5.09 1.91 13.74
C LEU A 121 -5.44 2.83 12.57
N TYR A 122 -5.43 4.13 12.82
CA TYR A 122 -5.65 5.18 11.83
C TYR A 122 -4.33 5.89 11.55
N HIS A 123 -4.01 6.10 10.29
CA HIS A 123 -2.78 6.76 9.86
C HIS A 123 -3.11 8.11 9.22
N PHE A 124 -2.26 9.12 9.48
CA PHE A 124 -2.46 10.49 9.00
C PHE A 124 -1.27 10.94 8.17
N CYS A 125 -1.55 11.60 7.04
CA CYS A 125 -0.53 12.13 6.14
C CYS A 125 0.10 13.42 6.65
N ALA A 126 -0.58 14.16 7.54
CA ALA A 126 -0.11 15.43 8.08
C ALA A 126 -0.76 15.75 9.43
N SER A 127 -0.15 16.68 10.19
CA SER A 127 -0.64 17.14 11.49
C SER A 127 -2.06 17.75 11.45
N GLY A 128 -2.41 18.39 10.33
CA GLY A 128 -3.77 18.94 10.13
C GLY A 128 -4.84 17.87 10.10
N CYS A 129 -4.59 16.74 9.43
CA CYS A 129 -5.51 15.60 9.39
C CYS A 129 -5.65 14.94 10.76
N GLU A 130 -4.54 14.73 11.45
CA GLU A 130 -4.56 14.19 12.81
C GLU A 130 -5.40 15.08 13.77
N SER A 131 -5.19 16.40 13.70
CA SER A 131 -5.91 17.38 14.54
C SER A 131 -7.41 17.39 14.24
N ALA A 132 -7.78 17.37 12.96
CA ALA A 132 -9.18 17.32 12.52
C ALA A 132 -9.87 16.01 12.98
N PHE A 133 -9.18 14.89 12.90
CA PHE A 133 -9.70 13.61 13.38
C PHE A 133 -9.92 13.63 14.90
N LYS A 134 -8.95 14.12 15.67
CA LYS A 134 -9.09 14.26 17.14
C LYS A 134 -10.26 15.17 17.52
N ALA A 135 -10.49 16.24 16.77
CA ALA A 135 -11.63 17.15 17.01
C ALA A 135 -12.96 16.45 16.73
N SER A 136 -13.09 15.71 15.62
CA SER A 136 -14.31 14.97 15.27
C SER A 136 -14.66 13.90 16.30
N VAL A 137 -13.65 13.20 16.83
CA VAL A 137 -13.82 12.17 17.86
C VAL A 137 -14.28 12.77 19.21
N LYS A 138 -13.80 13.96 19.56
CA LYS A 138 -14.27 14.66 20.79
C LYS A 138 -15.73 15.10 20.70
N LEU A 139 -16.20 15.46 19.51
CA LEU A 139 -17.60 15.84 19.27
C LEU A 139 -18.55 14.64 19.43
N THR A 140 -18.21 13.51 18.87
CA THR A 140 -19.04 12.28 19.00
C THR A 140 -19.12 11.76 20.42
N ASN A 141 -18.09 11.92 21.24
CA ASN A 141 -18.15 11.57 22.66
C ASN A 141 -19.00 12.55 23.49
N LYS A 142 -19.16 13.81 23.08
CA LYS A 142 -20.05 14.77 23.76
C LYS A 142 -21.53 14.49 23.48
N GLU A 143 -21.88 14.07 22.29
CA GLU A 143 -23.28 13.76 21.94
C GLU A 143 -23.78 12.49 22.64
N HIS A 144 -22.92 11.50 22.87
CA HIS A 144 -23.31 10.30 23.64
C HIS A 144 -23.49 10.56 25.12
N PHE A 145 -22.84 11.57 25.70
CA PHE A 145 -23.02 11.95 27.12
C PHE A 145 -24.29 12.80 27.36
N ALA A 146 -24.75 13.53 26.33
CA ALA A 146 -25.95 14.34 26.42
C ALA A 146 -27.26 13.54 26.36
N GLN A 147 -27.24 12.34 25.80
CA GLN A 147 -28.40 11.45 25.71
C GLN A 147 -28.61 10.53 26.92
N THR A 148 -27.66 10.48 27.88
CA THR A 148 -27.74 9.62 29.06
C THR A 148 -28.18 10.34 30.31
N VAL A 149 -28.52 11.66 30.25
CA VAL A 149 -28.90 12.47 31.43
C VAL A 149 -30.41 12.79 31.47
N HIS A 150 -31.19 12.27 30.52
CA HIS A 150 -32.66 12.37 30.56
C HIS A 150 -33.31 10.99 30.41
N ALA A 151 -33.18 10.16 31.43
CA ALA A 151 -34.02 8.98 31.66
C ALA A 151 -34.18 8.80 33.19
#